data_954a66726822054b5bf25e80572f4e84
#
_entry.id   954a66726822054b5bf25e80572f4e84
#
_cell.length_a   1.000
_cell.length_b   1.000
_cell.length_c   1.000
_cell.angle_alpha   90.00
_cell.angle_beta   90.00
_cell.angle_gamma   90.00
#
_symmetry.space_group_name_H-M   'P 1'
#
loop_
_entity.id
_entity.type
_entity.pdbx_description
1 polymer ?
#
loop_
_entity_poly.entity_id
_entity_poly.type
_entity_poly.pdbx_seq_one_letter_code
_entity_poly.pdbx_strand_id
1 'polypeptide(L)'
;MAVEEITAQQLESEIIRGQDIAIVDVRPAGEVASWSIDPDAAPSINVPADAVAADTDAAMEAITAVASNGTKVRLICNRGRASLRAAEALNEHGLACASVAGGMIAWSRLLALRPVDIGTDTTVIQFMREARGCLSYLVEADGEALVVDPGPAIEVYVAAARSLGAQITHVLDSHIHADHLSGARSLADREGALLHVGAPALLRGLQYADRVQPLDNGDRLEVGTADLRVLSLPGHTSDNVGVLIDGRAMICGDSLFADSVARPDLEAGDAGAGDAARTLYNTLHERILSHSDETILLPCHYPGGRRDGPVAPTLSEVKRDVADFLELDCETFASEAVAEMPPRPANYLNIIAVNLGAESGPDVGGLEVGANSCAAR
;
A
#
# COMPACT_ATOMS: atom_id res chain seq x y z
N MET A 1 -24.11 6.31 29.22
CA MET A 1 -24.54 6.63 27.82
C MET A 1 -23.74 5.72 26.89
N ALA A 2 -24.29 5.36 25.73
CA ALA A 2 -23.50 4.61 24.77
C ALA A 2 -22.28 5.45 24.35
N VAL A 3 -21.10 4.80 24.22
CA VAL A 3 -19.89 5.45 23.74
C VAL A 3 -20.05 5.80 22.27
N GLU A 4 -19.58 6.97 21.87
CA GLU A 4 -19.50 7.36 20.48
C GLU A 4 -18.47 6.47 19.75
N GLU A 5 -18.86 5.92 18.61
CA GLU A 5 -17.93 5.30 17.67
C GLU A 5 -17.82 6.15 16.41
N ILE A 6 -16.61 6.40 15.95
CA ILE A 6 -16.33 7.07 14.68
C ILE A 6 -15.65 6.11 13.71
N THR A 7 -15.83 6.31 12.41
CA THR A 7 -15.13 5.52 11.39
C THR A 7 -13.70 6.01 11.21
N ALA A 8 -12.84 5.19 10.59
CA ALA A 8 -11.49 5.60 10.21
C ALA A 8 -11.51 6.80 9.25
N GLN A 9 -12.48 6.88 8.32
CA GLN A 9 -12.68 8.01 7.40
C GLN A 9 -13.05 9.29 8.15
N GLN A 10 -13.84 9.19 9.22
CA GLN A 10 -14.18 10.37 10.05
C GLN A 10 -12.94 10.87 10.79
N LEU A 11 -12.12 9.97 11.37
CA LEU A 11 -10.86 10.33 12.00
C LEU A 11 -9.91 11.00 10.99
N GLU A 12 -9.74 10.42 9.81
CA GLU A 12 -8.94 11.00 8.73
C GLU A 12 -9.44 12.41 8.36
N SER A 13 -10.76 12.57 8.21
CA SER A 13 -11.36 13.86 7.92
C SER A 13 -11.13 14.91 9.03
N GLU A 14 -11.13 14.50 10.30
CA GLU A 14 -10.81 15.38 11.44
C GLU A 14 -9.33 15.82 11.37
N ILE A 15 -8.40 14.90 11.08
CA ILE A 15 -6.96 15.17 10.88
C ILE A 15 -6.77 16.16 9.72
N ILE A 16 -7.34 15.86 8.55
CA ILE A 16 -7.20 16.68 7.34
C ILE A 16 -7.69 18.13 7.56
N ARG A 17 -8.77 18.29 8.32
CA ARG A 17 -9.33 19.60 8.63
C ARG A 17 -8.59 20.34 9.74
N GLY A 18 -7.53 19.78 10.31
CA GLY A 18 -6.78 20.36 11.41
C GLY A 18 -7.64 20.57 12.66
N GLN A 19 -8.61 19.67 12.93
CA GLN A 19 -9.42 19.75 14.14
C GLN A 19 -8.55 19.48 15.36
N ASP A 20 -8.92 20.08 16.49
CA ASP A 20 -8.26 19.85 17.77
C ASP A 20 -8.64 18.47 18.29
N ILE A 21 -7.77 17.47 17.98
CA ILE A 21 -7.92 16.08 18.36
C ILE A 21 -6.66 15.56 19.05
N ALA A 22 -6.82 14.56 19.91
CA ALA A 22 -5.73 13.77 20.47
C ALA A 22 -6.02 12.28 20.25
N ILE A 23 -5.05 11.55 19.73
CA ILE A 23 -5.15 10.11 19.47
C ILE A 23 -4.57 9.35 20.66
N VAL A 24 -5.37 8.46 21.24
CA VAL A 24 -4.95 7.55 22.31
C VAL A 24 -4.87 6.14 21.74
N ASP A 25 -3.66 5.65 21.50
CA ASP A 25 -3.47 4.27 21.07
C ASP A 25 -3.42 3.35 22.29
N VAL A 26 -4.42 2.46 22.38
CA VAL A 26 -4.54 1.55 23.52
C VAL A 26 -3.94 0.16 23.26
N ARG A 27 -3.13 0.00 22.21
CA ARG A 27 -2.38 -1.22 21.94
C ARG A 27 -1.17 -1.36 22.88
N PRO A 28 -0.58 -2.57 22.97
CA PRO A 28 0.71 -2.76 23.64
C PRO A 28 1.79 -1.84 23.03
N ALA A 29 2.69 -1.31 23.86
CA ALA A 29 3.71 -0.35 23.43
C ALA A 29 4.60 -0.86 22.27
N GLY A 30 4.93 -2.15 22.26
CA GLY A 30 5.70 -2.76 21.16
C GLY A 30 4.98 -2.72 19.80
N GLU A 31 3.66 -2.86 19.79
CA GLU A 31 2.87 -2.74 18.56
C GLU A 31 2.83 -1.30 18.06
N VAL A 32 2.67 -0.33 18.97
CA VAL A 32 2.66 1.10 18.63
C VAL A 32 4.03 1.54 18.10
N ALA A 33 5.11 1.08 18.71
CA ALA A 33 6.47 1.39 18.28
C ALA A 33 6.78 0.81 16.87
N SER A 34 6.18 -0.34 16.54
CA SER A 34 6.38 -0.96 15.22
C SER A 34 5.54 -0.31 14.12
N TRP A 35 4.37 0.23 14.45
CA TRP A 35 3.45 0.82 13.50
C TRP A 35 2.35 1.61 14.20
N SER A 36 2.17 2.88 13.86
CA SER A 36 1.18 3.79 14.43
C SER A 36 0.62 4.74 13.39
N ILE A 37 -0.42 5.49 13.74
CA ILE A 37 -0.79 6.69 12.97
C ILE A 37 0.37 7.67 13.09
N ASP A 38 0.69 8.35 11.97
CA ASP A 38 1.76 9.34 11.92
C ASP A 38 1.64 10.35 13.07
N PRO A 39 2.60 10.44 13.98
CA PRO A 39 2.55 11.35 15.12
C PRO A 39 2.53 12.83 14.72
N ASP A 40 3.01 13.16 13.51
CA ASP A 40 2.95 14.53 12.98
C ASP A 40 1.54 14.88 12.47
N ALA A 41 0.67 13.88 12.27
CA ALA A 41 -0.70 14.09 11.83
C ALA A 41 -1.62 14.62 12.94
N ALA A 42 -1.39 14.22 14.19
CA ALA A 42 -2.12 14.69 15.37
C ALA A 42 -1.37 14.34 16.66
N PRO A 43 -1.52 15.12 17.75
CA PRO A 43 -1.01 14.75 19.05
C PRO A 43 -1.45 13.34 19.44
N SER A 44 -0.50 12.49 19.84
CA SER A 44 -0.78 11.09 20.16
C SER A 44 -0.08 10.64 21.42
N ILE A 45 -0.72 9.69 22.13
CA ILE A 45 -0.16 9.02 23.31
C ILE A 45 -0.51 7.53 23.29
N ASN A 46 0.43 6.70 23.77
CA ASN A 46 0.12 5.30 24.02
C ASN A 46 -0.26 5.07 25.49
N VAL A 47 -1.49 4.63 25.71
CA VAL A 47 -2.00 4.20 27.02
C VAL A 47 -2.64 2.83 26.83
N PRO A 48 -1.90 1.72 27.07
CA PRO A 48 -2.40 0.36 26.84
C PRO A 48 -3.74 0.09 27.53
N ALA A 49 -4.63 -0.65 26.87
CA ALA A 49 -5.98 -0.96 27.39
C ALA A 49 -5.94 -1.61 28.78
N ASP A 50 -4.92 -2.43 29.05
CA ASP A 50 -4.73 -3.05 30.37
C ASP A 50 -4.38 -2.01 31.44
N ALA A 51 -3.64 -0.96 31.09
CA ALA A 51 -3.34 0.15 31.99
C ALA A 51 -4.59 0.97 32.29
N VAL A 52 -5.44 1.24 31.27
CA VAL A 52 -6.74 1.90 31.48
C VAL A 52 -7.62 1.08 32.44
N ALA A 53 -7.67 -0.24 32.26
CA ALA A 53 -8.46 -1.12 33.11
C ALA A 53 -7.92 -1.26 34.55
N ALA A 54 -6.61 -1.15 34.73
CA ALA A 54 -5.96 -1.28 36.03
C ALA A 54 -6.09 0.00 36.88
N ASP A 55 -5.97 1.18 36.26
CA ASP A 55 -6.03 2.48 36.92
C ASP A 55 -6.56 3.54 35.92
N THR A 56 -7.88 3.70 35.88
CA THR A 56 -8.53 4.63 34.95
C THR A 56 -8.20 6.10 35.28
N ASP A 57 -8.00 6.45 36.53
CA ASP A 57 -7.67 7.83 36.92
C ASP A 57 -6.27 8.22 36.48
N ALA A 58 -5.28 7.33 36.64
CA ALA A 58 -3.93 7.56 36.12
C ALA A 58 -3.90 7.62 34.58
N ALA A 59 -4.71 6.79 33.91
CA ALA A 59 -4.87 6.86 32.46
C ALA A 59 -5.47 8.19 31.99
N MET A 60 -6.49 8.70 32.69
CA MET A 60 -7.09 10.00 32.42
C MET A 60 -6.09 11.15 32.62
N GLU A 61 -5.30 11.13 33.69
CA GLU A 61 -4.24 12.12 33.94
C GLU A 61 -3.25 12.16 32.77
N ALA A 62 -2.77 10.99 32.33
CA ALA A 62 -1.84 10.88 31.20
C ALA A 62 -2.45 11.42 29.88
N ILE A 63 -3.73 11.11 29.60
CA ILE A 63 -4.43 11.56 28.39
C ILE A 63 -4.66 13.07 28.43
N THR A 64 -5.09 13.62 29.58
CA THR A 64 -5.35 15.06 29.71
C THR A 64 -4.08 15.91 29.69
N ALA A 65 -2.92 15.32 29.91
CA ALA A 65 -1.63 16.00 29.75
C ALA A 65 -1.33 16.34 28.27
N VAL A 66 -1.88 15.58 27.31
CA VAL A 66 -1.71 15.82 25.86
C VAL A 66 -2.97 16.37 25.20
N ALA A 67 -4.14 16.23 25.83
CA ALA A 67 -5.43 16.71 25.35
C ALA A 67 -5.88 17.92 26.19
N SER A 68 -5.84 19.12 25.62
CA SER A 68 -6.32 20.34 26.25
C SER A 68 -7.84 20.28 26.49
N ASN A 69 -8.36 21.20 27.30
CA ASN A 69 -9.81 21.29 27.48
C ASN A 69 -10.50 21.68 26.16
N GLY A 70 -11.38 20.81 25.67
CA GLY A 70 -12.09 20.97 24.39
C GLY A 70 -11.50 20.10 23.25
N THR A 71 -10.30 19.54 23.41
CA THR A 71 -9.70 18.58 22.47
C THR A 71 -10.54 17.31 22.39
N LYS A 72 -10.86 16.86 21.18
CA LYS A 72 -11.59 15.60 20.95
C LYS A 72 -10.65 14.41 21.13
N VAL A 73 -10.91 13.57 22.11
CA VAL A 73 -10.10 12.36 22.37
C VAL A 73 -10.61 11.19 21.52
N ARG A 74 -9.70 10.58 20.74
CA ARG A 74 -9.97 9.47 19.83
C ARG A 74 -9.15 8.23 20.21
N LEU A 75 -9.82 7.17 20.67
CA LEU A 75 -9.16 5.93 21.07
C LEU A 75 -9.07 4.98 19.89
N ILE A 76 -7.89 4.37 19.70
CA ILE A 76 -7.67 3.37 18.65
C ILE A 76 -7.01 2.13 19.22
N CYS A 77 -7.39 0.96 18.70
CA CYS A 77 -6.69 -0.32 18.87
C CYS A 77 -6.66 -1.06 17.53
N ASN A 78 -6.27 -2.33 17.48
CA ASN A 78 -6.20 -3.04 16.19
C ASN A 78 -7.57 -3.20 15.49
N ARG A 79 -8.65 -3.52 16.23
CA ARG A 79 -9.97 -3.90 15.69
C ARG A 79 -11.15 -3.10 16.24
N GLY A 80 -10.93 -2.07 16.99
CA GLY A 80 -11.99 -1.26 17.62
C GLY A 80 -12.53 -1.81 18.94
N ARG A 81 -12.34 -3.10 19.29
CA ARG A 81 -12.94 -3.71 20.49
C ARG A 81 -12.30 -3.27 21.81
N ALA A 82 -10.97 -3.24 21.88
CA ALA A 82 -10.26 -2.82 23.10
C ALA A 82 -10.43 -1.31 23.33
N SER A 83 -10.36 -0.51 22.26
CA SER A 83 -10.58 0.93 22.33
C SER A 83 -12.01 1.29 22.73
N LEU A 84 -13.02 0.52 22.31
CA LEU A 84 -14.40 0.73 22.75
C LEU A 84 -14.55 0.52 24.27
N ARG A 85 -14.02 -0.59 24.80
CA ARG A 85 -14.06 -0.85 26.26
C ARG A 85 -13.28 0.18 27.06
N ALA A 86 -12.11 0.61 26.56
CA ALA A 86 -11.33 1.67 27.21
C ALA A 86 -12.09 3.00 27.20
N ALA A 87 -12.75 3.33 26.09
CA ALA A 87 -13.57 4.53 25.98
C ALA A 87 -14.81 4.48 26.91
N GLU A 88 -15.44 3.32 27.09
CA GLU A 88 -16.52 3.12 28.07
C GLU A 88 -16.04 3.47 29.48
N ALA A 89 -14.92 2.90 29.93
CA ALA A 89 -14.35 3.15 31.25
C ALA A 89 -14.00 4.65 31.45
N LEU A 90 -13.32 5.27 30.48
CA LEU A 90 -12.95 6.68 30.55
C LEU A 90 -14.16 7.61 30.58
N ASN A 91 -15.19 7.34 29.76
CA ASN A 91 -16.44 8.13 29.77
C ASN A 91 -17.19 8.00 31.09
N GLU A 92 -17.22 6.82 31.72
CA GLU A 92 -17.81 6.63 33.07
C GLU A 92 -17.11 7.44 34.14
N HIS A 93 -15.82 7.72 33.99
CA HIS A 93 -15.01 8.57 34.88
C HIS A 93 -15.01 10.05 34.46
N GLY A 94 -15.76 10.41 33.40
CA GLY A 94 -15.98 11.81 33.01
C GLY A 94 -15.08 12.34 31.89
N LEU A 95 -14.24 11.53 31.25
CA LEU A 95 -13.47 11.92 30.06
C LEU A 95 -14.27 11.60 28.80
N ALA A 96 -14.82 12.61 28.14
CA ALA A 96 -15.55 12.45 26.89
C ALA A 96 -14.59 12.02 25.77
N CYS A 97 -14.77 10.82 25.24
CA CYS A 97 -13.95 10.27 24.17
C CYS A 97 -14.76 9.33 23.26
N ALA A 98 -14.25 9.10 22.04
CA ALA A 98 -14.85 8.20 21.07
C ALA A 98 -13.86 7.11 20.65
N SER A 99 -14.38 5.91 20.30
CA SER A 99 -13.59 4.81 19.78
C SER A 99 -13.60 4.81 18.25
N VAL A 100 -12.45 4.48 17.61
CA VAL A 100 -12.37 4.29 16.17
C VAL A 100 -12.82 2.87 15.83
N ALA A 101 -13.96 2.76 15.15
CA ALA A 101 -14.53 1.50 14.71
C ALA A 101 -13.59 0.79 13.72
N GLY A 102 -13.34 -0.50 13.95
CA GLY A 102 -12.40 -1.30 13.14
C GLY A 102 -10.92 -1.00 13.41
N GLY A 103 -10.60 0.04 14.16
CA GLY A 103 -9.25 0.36 14.65
C GLY A 103 -8.21 0.53 13.54
N MET A 104 -6.98 0.15 13.82
CA MET A 104 -5.84 0.23 12.88
C MET A 104 -6.06 -0.58 11.60
N ILE A 105 -6.82 -1.67 11.64
CA ILE A 105 -7.17 -2.43 10.43
C ILE A 105 -8.03 -1.57 9.49
N ALA A 106 -9.04 -0.87 10.02
CA ALA A 106 -9.85 0.03 9.19
C ALA A 106 -9.02 1.24 8.72
N TRP A 107 -8.20 1.81 9.60
CA TRP A 107 -7.26 2.89 9.26
C TRP A 107 -6.32 2.49 8.12
N SER A 108 -5.75 1.29 8.20
CA SER A 108 -4.80 0.80 7.18
C SER A 108 -5.40 0.60 5.79
N ARG A 109 -6.73 0.63 5.67
CA ARG A 109 -7.45 0.46 4.40
C ARG A 109 -7.90 1.77 3.77
N LEU A 110 -7.63 2.89 4.42
CA LEU A 110 -7.92 4.19 3.85
C LEU A 110 -7.04 4.42 2.62
N LEU A 111 -7.67 4.97 1.59
CA LEU A 111 -7.02 5.31 0.32
C LEU A 111 -7.24 6.79 0.03
N ALA A 112 -6.14 7.52 -0.08
CA ALA A 112 -6.15 8.88 -0.60
C ALA A 112 -6.00 8.84 -2.13
N LEU A 113 -6.85 9.54 -2.85
CA LEU A 113 -6.84 9.59 -4.31
C LEU A 113 -6.07 10.83 -4.77
N ARG A 114 -5.12 10.65 -5.69
CA ARG A 114 -4.29 11.71 -6.27
C ARG A 114 -4.27 11.59 -7.78
N PRO A 115 -4.79 12.57 -8.52
CA PRO A 115 -4.58 12.66 -9.96
C PRO A 115 -3.09 12.78 -10.27
N VAL A 116 -2.64 12.08 -11.31
CA VAL A 116 -1.28 12.21 -11.84
C VAL A 116 -1.38 12.78 -13.26
N ASP A 117 -0.79 13.95 -13.46
CA ASP A 117 -0.69 14.53 -14.80
C ASP A 117 0.52 13.90 -15.53
N ILE A 118 0.23 13.14 -16.58
CA ILE A 118 1.24 12.51 -17.43
C ILE A 118 1.42 13.25 -18.77
N GLY A 119 0.69 14.36 -18.98
CA GLY A 119 0.78 15.22 -20.17
C GLY A 119 0.16 14.59 -21.42
N THR A 120 -0.84 13.71 -21.26
CA THR A 120 -1.65 13.11 -22.34
C THR A 120 -3.14 13.22 -22.01
N ASP A 121 -4.02 12.74 -22.90
CA ASP A 121 -5.47 12.70 -22.66
C ASP A 121 -5.86 11.51 -21.74
N THR A 122 -4.95 10.59 -21.47
CA THR A 122 -5.16 9.46 -20.55
C THR A 122 -5.20 9.95 -19.10
N THR A 123 -6.27 9.64 -18.39
CA THR A 123 -6.43 9.96 -16.97
C THR A 123 -5.74 8.91 -16.11
N VAL A 124 -4.85 9.35 -15.21
CA VAL A 124 -4.22 8.47 -14.21
C VAL A 124 -4.58 8.94 -12.81
N ILE A 125 -5.14 8.03 -12.00
CA ILE A 125 -5.38 8.26 -10.57
C ILE A 125 -4.53 7.28 -9.78
N GLN A 126 -3.69 7.82 -8.88
CA GLN A 126 -2.96 7.05 -7.88
C GLN A 126 -3.79 6.95 -6.60
N PHE A 127 -3.97 5.74 -6.10
CA PHE A 127 -4.57 5.45 -4.80
C PHE A 127 -3.44 5.17 -3.81
N MET A 128 -3.36 5.99 -2.79
CA MET A 128 -2.30 5.93 -1.79
C MET A 128 -2.85 5.35 -0.50
N ARG A 129 -2.35 4.22 -0.09
CA ARG A 129 -2.62 3.59 1.20
C ARG A 129 -1.63 4.15 2.22
N GLU A 130 -1.90 5.38 2.71
CA GLU A 130 -0.94 6.19 3.49
C GLU A 130 -0.40 5.46 4.72
N ALA A 131 -1.23 4.65 5.38
CA ALA A 131 -0.82 3.89 6.56
C ALA A 131 0.18 2.74 6.27
N ARG A 132 0.37 2.36 5.00
CA ARG A 132 1.21 1.22 4.61
C ARG A 132 2.20 1.52 3.50
N GLY A 133 2.05 2.64 2.83
CA GLY A 133 2.87 3.02 1.69
C GLY A 133 2.59 2.24 0.40
N CYS A 134 1.50 1.47 0.31
CA CYS A 134 1.12 0.81 -0.93
C CYS A 134 0.44 1.79 -1.88
N LEU A 135 0.77 1.69 -3.15
CA LEU A 135 0.21 2.48 -4.24
C LEU A 135 -0.48 1.56 -5.24
N SER A 136 -1.62 2.00 -5.73
CA SER A 136 -2.34 1.33 -6.81
C SER A 136 -2.87 2.38 -7.79
N TYR A 137 -3.28 1.97 -8.98
CA TYR A 137 -3.55 2.92 -10.04
C TYR A 137 -4.85 2.60 -10.76
N LEU A 138 -5.53 3.64 -11.22
CA LEU A 138 -6.57 3.57 -12.23
C LEU A 138 -6.09 4.38 -13.44
N VAL A 139 -6.06 3.74 -14.60
CA VAL A 139 -5.74 4.34 -15.91
C VAL A 139 -7.00 4.31 -16.75
N GLU A 140 -7.49 5.48 -17.13
CA GLU A 140 -8.75 5.63 -17.86
C GLU A 140 -8.51 6.32 -19.20
N ALA A 141 -9.16 5.82 -20.25
CA ALA A 141 -9.27 6.45 -21.56
C ALA A 141 -10.59 6.07 -22.22
N ASP A 142 -11.28 7.05 -22.80
CA ASP A 142 -12.53 6.86 -23.56
C ASP A 142 -13.63 6.04 -22.87
N GLY A 143 -13.75 6.17 -21.54
CA GLY A 143 -14.77 5.49 -20.75
C GLY A 143 -14.44 4.04 -20.38
N GLU A 144 -13.23 3.57 -20.66
CA GLU A 144 -12.69 2.29 -20.23
C GLU A 144 -11.56 2.48 -19.23
N ALA A 145 -11.39 1.57 -18.27
CA ALA A 145 -10.35 1.68 -17.26
C ALA A 145 -9.64 0.36 -16.97
N LEU A 146 -8.31 0.47 -16.77
CA LEU A 146 -7.45 -0.52 -16.13
C LEU A 146 -7.25 -0.14 -14.66
N VAL A 147 -7.36 -1.11 -13.75
CA VAL A 147 -6.92 -0.95 -12.37
C VAL A 147 -5.71 -1.84 -12.11
N VAL A 148 -4.63 -1.27 -11.57
CA VAL A 148 -3.38 -1.97 -11.24
C VAL A 148 -3.20 -2.03 -9.73
N ASP A 149 -2.91 -3.21 -9.21
CA ASP A 149 -2.64 -3.54 -7.80
C ASP A 149 -3.73 -3.08 -6.82
N PRO A 150 -5.02 -3.34 -7.09
CA PRO A 150 -6.06 -2.93 -6.18
C PRO A 150 -5.98 -3.67 -4.85
N GLY A 151 -6.09 -2.91 -3.76
CA GLY A 151 -6.27 -3.48 -2.44
C GLY A 151 -7.69 -4.01 -2.19
N PRO A 152 -7.96 -4.63 -1.02
CA PRO A 152 -9.23 -5.28 -0.70
C PRO A 152 -10.46 -4.34 -0.67
N ALA A 153 -10.25 -3.01 -0.56
CA ALA A 153 -11.32 -2.01 -0.54
C ALA A 153 -11.81 -1.68 -1.96
N ILE A 154 -12.28 -2.68 -2.70
CA ILE A 154 -12.61 -2.57 -4.14
C ILE A 154 -13.65 -1.51 -4.47
N GLU A 155 -14.53 -1.17 -3.51
CA GLU A 155 -15.57 -0.15 -3.69
C GLU A 155 -14.99 1.23 -4.05
N VAL A 156 -13.81 1.54 -3.58
CA VAL A 156 -13.15 2.84 -3.82
C VAL A 156 -12.75 2.96 -5.30
N TYR A 157 -12.24 1.90 -5.91
CA TYR A 157 -11.88 1.87 -7.34
C TYR A 157 -13.12 1.96 -8.23
N VAL A 158 -14.18 1.21 -7.87
CA VAL A 158 -15.47 1.28 -8.60
C VAL A 158 -16.07 2.68 -8.53
N ALA A 159 -16.04 3.32 -7.36
CA ALA A 159 -16.54 4.69 -7.21
C ALA A 159 -15.71 5.69 -8.03
N ALA A 160 -14.39 5.54 -8.05
CA ALA A 160 -13.49 6.39 -8.85
C ALA A 160 -13.76 6.24 -10.35
N ALA A 161 -13.81 5.01 -10.88
CA ALA A 161 -14.13 4.77 -12.28
C ALA A 161 -15.49 5.38 -12.67
N ARG A 162 -16.52 5.15 -11.85
CA ARG A 162 -17.85 5.73 -12.08
C ARG A 162 -17.86 7.26 -12.06
N SER A 163 -17.05 7.89 -11.23
CA SER A 163 -16.95 9.36 -11.18
C SER A 163 -16.33 9.95 -12.45
N LEU A 164 -15.53 9.16 -13.18
CA LEU A 164 -14.98 9.48 -14.50
C LEU A 164 -15.91 9.08 -15.64
N GLY A 165 -17.03 8.41 -15.36
CA GLY A 165 -17.92 7.85 -16.39
C GLY A 165 -17.36 6.59 -17.06
N ALA A 166 -16.38 5.94 -16.43
CA ALA A 166 -15.68 4.79 -16.99
C ALA A 166 -16.17 3.45 -16.43
N GLN A 167 -16.02 2.41 -17.24
CA GLN A 167 -16.16 1.01 -16.86
C GLN A 167 -14.77 0.40 -16.63
N ILE A 168 -14.58 -0.34 -15.54
CA ILE A 168 -13.36 -1.12 -15.34
C ILE A 168 -13.44 -2.35 -16.23
N THR A 169 -12.62 -2.40 -17.28
CA THR A 169 -12.55 -3.50 -18.26
C THR A 169 -11.37 -4.42 -18.01
N HIS A 170 -10.33 -3.93 -17.33
CA HIS A 170 -9.11 -4.64 -17.04
C HIS A 170 -8.68 -4.44 -15.59
N VAL A 171 -8.18 -5.51 -14.97
CA VAL A 171 -7.55 -5.49 -13.64
C VAL A 171 -6.24 -6.24 -13.73
N LEU A 172 -5.17 -5.68 -13.19
CA LEU A 172 -3.83 -6.26 -13.19
C LEU A 172 -3.27 -6.33 -11.77
N ASP A 173 -2.79 -7.49 -11.35
CA ASP A 173 -1.79 -7.57 -10.29
C ASP A 173 -0.40 -7.56 -10.95
N SER A 174 0.42 -6.57 -10.62
CA SER A 174 1.78 -6.42 -11.17
C SER A 174 2.65 -7.63 -10.83
N HIS A 175 2.43 -8.22 -9.67
CA HIS A 175 3.10 -9.43 -9.18
C HIS A 175 2.28 -10.09 -8.05
N ILE A 176 2.66 -11.26 -7.62
CA ILE A 176 2.08 -11.89 -6.42
C ILE A 176 2.65 -11.18 -5.19
N HIS A 177 1.89 -10.25 -4.64
CA HIS A 177 2.27 -9.43 -3.49
C HIS A 177 2.53 -10.27 -2.23
N ALA A 178 3.56 -9.88 -1.48
CA ALA A 178 3.96 -10.51 -0.23
C ALA A 178 3.63 -9.66 1.01
N ASP A 179 3.29 -8.42 0.82
CA ASP A 179 3.11 -7.40 1.86
C ASP A 179 1.66 -7.00 2.08
N HIS A 180 0.80 -7.13 1.08
CA HIS A 180 -0.62 -6.80 1.15
C HIS A 180 -1.50 -7.79 0.39
N LEU A 181 -2.78 -7.80 0.77
CA LEU A 181 -3.79 -8.63 0.11
C LEU A 181 -4.27 -7.95 -1.17
N SER A 182 -4.31 -8.70 -2.27
CA SER A 182 -4.87 -8.24 -3.53
C SER A 182 -6.40 -8.23 -3.52
N GLY A 183 -6.98 -7.17 -4.07
CA GLY A 183 -8.40 -7.08 -4.41
C GLY A 183 -8.72 -7.42 -5.86
N ALA A 184 -7.70 -7.71 -6.69
CA ALA A 184 -7.83 -7.81 -8.13
C ALA A 184 -8.87 -8.84 -8.58
N ARG A 185 -8.82 -10.05 -8.02
CA ARG A 185 -9.82 -11.11 -8.32
C ARG A 185 -11.24 -10.67 -7.99
N SER A 186 -11.44 -10.08 -6.81
CA SER A 186 -12.76 -9.62 -6.38
C SER A 186 -13.28 -8.45 -7.21
N LEU A 187 -12.38 -7.55 -7.62
CA LEU A 187 -12.73 -6.42 -8.49
C LEU A 187 -13.08 -6.88 -9.89
N ALA A 188 -12.27 -7.78 -10.46
CA ALA A 188 -12.53 -8.36 -11.77
C ALA A 188 -13.87 -9.14 -11.81
N ASP A 189 -14.15 -9.95 -10.78
CA ASP A 189 -15.44 -10.68 -10.67
C ASP A 189 -16.62 -9.73 -10.59
N ARG A 190 -16.50 -8.67 -9.83
CA ARG A 190 -17.58 -7.70 -9.64
C ARG A 190 -17.92 -6.91 -10.90
N GLU A 191 -16.90 -6.43 -11.61
CA GLU A 191 -17.09 -5.56 -12.78
C GLU A 191 -17.16 -6.35 -14.10
N GLY A 192 -16.90 -7.67 -14.06
CA GLY A 192 -16.81 -8.52 -15.24
C GLY A 192 -15.59 -8.22 -16.10
N ALA A 193 -14.53 -7.71 -15.46
CA ALA A 193 -13.30 -7.30 -16.11
C ALA A 193 -12.35 -8.47 -16.38
N LEU A 194 -11.46 -8.32 -17.35
CA LEU A 194 -10.35 -9.26 -17.58
C LEU A 194 -9.33 -9.11 -16.45
N LEU A 195 -8.96 -10.24 -15.85
CA LEU A 195 -7.95 -10.30 -14.81
C LEU A 195 -6.60 -10.69 -15.41
N HIS A 196 -5.57 -9.89 -15.15
CA HIS A 196 -4.23 -10.07 -15.69
C HIS A 196 -3.19 -10.31 -14.58
N VAL A 197 -2.17 -11.09 -14.91
CA VAL A 197 -0.96 -11.30 -14.12
C VAL A 197 0.23 -11.48 -15.04
N GLY A 198 1.45 -11.26 -14.59
CA GLY A 198 2.65 -11.65 -15.34
C GLY A 198 2.66 -13.17 -15.60
N ALA A 199 3.00 -13.62 -16.79
CA ALA A 199 2.95 -15.03 -17.18
C ALA A 199 3.72 -15.98 -16.22
N PRO A 200 4.86 -15.60 -15.61
CA PRO A 200 5.52 -16.44 -14.61
C PRO A 200 4.71 -16.74 -13.35
N ALA A 201 3.68 -15.94 -13.00
CA ALA A 201 2.80 -16.22 -11.87
C ALA A 201 2.11 -17.59 -11.96
N LEU A 202 1.85 -18.08 -13.19
CA LEU A 202 1.30 -19.42 -13.43
C LEU A 202 2.21 -20.54 -12.90
N LEU A 203 3.52 -20.31 -12.89
CA LEU A 203 4.51 -21.27 -12.39
C LEU A 203 4.66 -21.21 -10.88
N ARG A 204 4.15 -20.16 -10.23
CA ARG A 204 4.19 -19.97 -8.77
C ARG A 204 3.06 -20.69 -8.03
N GLY A 205 2.21 -21.44 -8.74
CA GLY A 205 1.12 -22.22 -8.15
C GLY A 205 -0.19 -21.44 -7.99
N LEU A 206 -0.47 -20.53 -8.90
CA LEU A 206 -1.72 -19.77 -8.96
C LEU A 206 -2.92 -20.72 -9.09
N GLN A 207 -3.83 -20.75 -8.09
CA GLN A 207 -4.93 -21.70 -8.02
C GLN A 207 -6.14 -21.32 -8.90
N TYR A 208 -6.15 -20.09 -9.46
CA TYR A 208 -7.17 -19.56 -10.38
C TYR A 208 -6.58 -19.22 -11.76
N ALA A 209 -5.61 -20.02 -12.19
CA ALA A 209 -4.91 -19.82 -13.46
C ALA A 209 -5.81 -19.84 -14.70
N ASP A 210 -6.93 -20.56 -14.64
CA ASP A 210 -7.97 -20.62 -15.69
C ASP A 210 -8.80 -19.34 -15.82
N ARG A 211 -8.67 -18.40 -14.89
CA ARG A 211 -9.41 -17.15 -14.81
C ARG A 211 -8.57 -15.92 -15.17
N VAL A 212 -7.27 -16.07 -15.39
CA VAL A 212 -6.38 -14.98 -15.68
C VAL A 212 -5.93 -14.98 -17.14
N GLN A 213 -5.62 -13.79 -17.63
CA GLN A 213 -4.95 -13.55 -18.88
C GLN A 213 -3.48 -13.28 -18.57
N PRO A 214 -2.57 -14.23 -18.82
CA PRO A 214 -1.15 -14.01 -18.57
C PRO A 214 -0.58 -12.99 -19.54
N LEU A 215 0.31 -12.13 -19.05
CA LEU A 215 0.95 -11.08 -19.82
C LEU A 215 2.46 -11.35 -19.97
N ASP A 216 2.95 -11.17 -21.19
CA ASP A 216 4.35 -11.22 -21.54
C ASP A 216 4.90 -9.84 -21.91
N ASN A 217 6.24 -9.73 -21.98
CA ASN A 217 6.88 -8.48 -22.35
C ASN A 217 6.51 -8.02 -23.77
N GLY A 218 6.00 -6.81 -23.88
CA GLY A 218 5.60 -6.19 -25.13
C GLY A 218 4.13 -6.37 -25.50
N ASP A 219 3.36 -7.12 -24.71
CA ASP A 219 1.91 -7.20 -24.88
C ASP A 219 1.27 -5.81 -24.72
N ARG A 220 0.08 -5.67 -25.28
CA ARG A 220 -0.72 -4.44 -25.17
C ARG A 220 -2.04 -4.72 -24.48
N LEU A 221 -2.44 -3.82 -23.61
CA LEU A 221 -3.77 -3.79 -23.01
C LEU A 221 -4.64 -2.80 -23.78
N GLU A 222 -5.81 -3.24 -24.19
CA GLU A 222 -6.77 -2.41 -24.95
C GLU A 222 -7.69 -1.70 -23.95
N VAL A 223 -7.40 -0.42 -23.66
CA VAL A 223 -8.20 0.44 -22.77
C VAL A 223 -8.44 1.75 -23.51
N GLY A 224 -9.61 1.88 -24.12
CA GLY A 224 -9.97 3.02 -24.93
C GLY A 224 -8.89 3.35 -25.97
N THR A 225 -8.42 4.60 -25.96
CA THR A 225 -7.37 5.09 -26.88
C THR A 225 -5.96 5.09 -26.28
N ALA A 226 -5.78 4.66 -25.03
CA ALA A 226 -4.47 4.65 -24.38
C ALA A 226 -3.52 3.63 -25.02
N ASP A 227 -2.26 4.01 -25.26
CA ASP A 227 -1.19 3.06 -25.64
C ASP A 227 -0.57 2.46 -24.36
N LEU A 228 -1.10 1.30 -23.95
CA LEU A 228 -0.64 0.59 -22.76
C LEU A 228 0.22 -0.60 -23.16
N ARG A 229 1.53 -0.52 -22.91
CA ARG A 229 2.49 -1.58 -23.21
C ARG A 229 3.00 -2.24 -21.94
N VAL A 230 2.92 -3.57 -21.90
CA VAL A 230 3.42 -4.39 -20.79
C VAL A 230 4.94 -4.50 -20.86
N LEU A 231 5.58 -4.35 -19.71
CA LEU A 231 7.01 -4.56 -19.49
C LEU A 231 7.17 -5.69 -18.47
N SER A 232 7.90 -6.75 -18.83
CA SER A 232 8.30 -7.76 -17.86
C SER A 232 9.47 -7.23 -17.02
N LEU A 233 9.32 -7.17 -15.70
CA LEU A 233 10.25 -6.51 -14.78
C LEU A 233 10.73 -7.45 -13.65
N PRO A 234 11.29 -8.64 -13.96
CA PRO A 234 11.68 -9.60 -12.93
C PRO A 234 12.83 -9.08 -12.06
N GLY A 235 12.91 -9.61 -10.83
CA GLY A 235 14.01 -9.31 -9.88
C GLY A 235 13.51 -9.26 -8.44
N HIS A 236 12.51 -8.45 -8.12
CA HIS A 236 11.76 -8.54 -6.86
C HIS A 236 11.02 -9.88 -6.78
N THR A 237 10.24 -10.16 -7.80
CA THR A 237 9.64 -11.46 -8.08
C THR A 237 9.84 -11.81 -9.56
N SER A 238 9.69 -13.10 -9.89
CA SER A 238 9.82 -13.57 -11.26
C SER A 238 8.68 -13.11 -12.17
N ASP A 239 7.52 -12.84 -11.61
CA ASP A 239 6.28 -12.49 -12.30
C ASP A 239 5.99 -10.98 -12.33
N ASN A 240 6.90 -10.15 -11.81
CA ASN A 240 6.68 -8.70 -11.79
C ASN A 240 6.59 -8.13 -13.22
N VAL A 241 5.50 -7.40 -13.47
CA VAL A 241 5.24 -6.68 -14.71
C VAL A 241 4.90 -5.22 -14.43
N GLY A 242 5.22 -4.37 -15.38
CA GLY A 242 4.84 -2.96 -15.38
C GLY A 242 4.00 -2.60 -16.59
N VAL A 243 3.50 -1.38 -16.64
CA VAL A 243 2.73 -0.83 -17.76
C VAL A 243 3.31 0.53 -18.15
N LEU A 244 3.80 0.64 -19.37
CA LEU A 244 4.17 1.93 -19.98
C LEU A 244 2.91 2.55 -20.58
N ILE A 245 2.55 3.74 -20.13
CA ILE A 245 1.35 4.48 -20.51
C ILE A 245 1.74 5.60 -21.47
N ASP A 246 1.26 5.56 -22.71
CA ASP A 246 1.45 6.56 -23.76
C ASP A 246 2.92 6.95 -24.01
N GLY A 247 3.87 6.09 -23.62
CA GLY A 247 5.29 6.40 -23.64
C GLY A 247 5.72 7.52 -22.67
N ARG A 248 4.86 7.95 -21.74
CA ARG A 248 5.06 9.11 -20.85
C ARG A 248 5.19 8.73 -19.39
N ALA A 249 4.47 7.72 -18.92
CA ALA A 249 4.52 7.25 -17.54
C ALA A 249 4.66 5.73 -17.48
N MET A 250 5.27 5.22 -16.41
CA MET A 250 5.54 3.81 -16.22
C MET A 250 5.12 3.36 -14.83
N ILE A 251 4.09 2.51 -14.75
CA ILE A 251 3.84 1.71 -13.55
C ILE A 251 4.87 0.60 -13.55
N CYS A 252 5.71 0.49 -12.52
CA CYS A 252 6.86 -0.41 -12.53
C CYS A 252 6.77 -1.57 -11.53
N GLY A 253 5.60 -1.80 -10.92
CA GLY A 253 5.49 -2.79 -9.86
C GLY A 253 6.49 -2.51 -8.74
N ASP A 254 7.00 -3.58 -8.13
CA ASP A 254 8.10 -3.50 -7.19
C ASP A 254 9.44 -3.73 -7.92
N SER A 255 9.95 -2.71 -8.58
CA SER A 255 11.28 -2.71 -9.20
C SER A 255 12.11 -1.53 -8.71
N LEU A 256 11.59 -0.32 -8.90
CA LEU A 256 12.24 0.94 -8.59
C LEU A 256 11.24 1.83 -7.86
N PHE A 257 11.66 2.42 -6.76
CA PHE A 257 10.88 3.38 -5.98
C PHE A 257 11.44 4.80 -6.16
N ALA A 258 10.78 5.78 -5.56
CA ALA A 258 11.23 7.17 -5.66
C ALA A 258 12.60 7.39 -4.98
N ASP A 259 12.93 6.58 -3.98
CA ASP A 259 14.07 6.75 -3.06
C ASP A 259 14.87 5.47 -2.82
N SER A 260 14.53 4.35 -3.49
CA SER A 260 15.17 3.05 -3.26
C SER A 260 14.89 2.06 -4.38
N VAL A 261 15.46 0.88 -4.29
CA VAL A 261 15.18 -0.27 -5.16
C VAL A 261 14.44 -1.36 -4.38
N ALA A 262 13.75 -2.24 -5.08
CA ALA A 262 13.03 -3.34 -4.46
C ALA A 262 13.95 -4.39 -3.85
N ARG A 263 13.50 -5.03 -2.78
CA ARG A 263 14.20 -6.17 -2.15
C ARG A 263 14.06 -7.44 -3.01
N PRO A 264 15.13 -8.25 -3.14
CA PRO A 264 15.12 -9.41 -4.05
C PRO A 264 14.75 -10.75 -3.39
N ASP A 265 14.43 -10.80 -2.08
CA ASP A 265 14.43 -12.04 -1.29
C ASP A 265 13.05 -12.63 -0.98
N LEU A 266 11.94 -11.93 -1.30
CA LEU A 266 10.60 -12.38 -0.86
C LEU A 266 10.11 -13.62 -1.60
N GLU A 267 10.48 -13.80 -2.87
CA GLU A 267 10.20 -15.03 -3.63
C GLU A 267 11.39 -15.99 -3.56
N ALA A 268 12.60 -15.48 -3.83
CA ALA A 268 13.80 -16.30 -3.98
C ALA A 268 14.36 -16.86 -2.66
N GLY A 269 13.94 -16.29 -1.52
CA GLY A 269 14.51 -16.59 -0.21
C GLY A 269 15.98 -16.17 -0.11
N ASP A 270 16.61 -16.42 1.02
CA ASP A 270 18.00 -16.00 1.27
C ASP A 270 19.00 -16.63 0.27
N ALA A 271 18.76 -17.88 -0.11
CA ALA A 271 19.66 -18.61 -1.02
C ALA A 271 19.62 -18.07 -2.46
N GLY A 272 18.47 -17.56 -2.91
CA GLY A 272 18.27 -17.05 -4.27
C GLY A 272 18.39 -15.53 -4.39
N ALA A 273 18.46 -14.81 -3.26
CA ALA A 273 18.41 -13.35 -3.26
C ALA A 273 19.50 -12.69 -4.10
N GLY A 274 20.72 -13.23 -4.12
CA GLY A 274 21.82 -12.71 -4.95
C GLY A 274 21.56 -12.81 -6.45
N ASP A 275 20.98 -13.92 -6.92
CA ASP A 275 20.63 -14.10 -8.34
C ASP A 275 19.42 -13.23 -8.72
N ALA A 276 18.44 -13.09 -7.82
CA ALA A 276 17.31 -12.20 -8.00
C ALA A 276 17.78 -10.72 -8.04
N ALA A 277 18.75 -10.33 -7.23
CA ALA A 277 19.32 -8.98 -7.26
C ALA A 277 20.05 -8.69 -8.58
N ARG A 278 20.81 -9.65 -9.14
CA ARG A 278 21.41 -9.51 -10.48
C ARG A 278 20.35 -9.38 -11.56
N THR A 279 19.26 -10.14 -11.44
CA THR A 279 18.12 -10.02 -12.36
C THR A 279 17.48 -8.64 -12.25
N LEU A 280 17.29 -8.13 -11.03
CA LEU A 280 16.77 -6.78 -10.79
C LEU A 280 17.69 -5.71 -11.41
N TYR A 281 19.01 -5.83 -11.22
CA TYR A 281 19.98 -4.93 -11.84
C TYR A 281 19.80 -4.84 -13.37
N ASN A 282 19.73 -5.99 -14.04
CA ASN A 282 19.52 -6.03 -15.50
C ASN A 282 18.15 -5.42 -15.87
N THR A 283 17.10 -5.73 -15.13
CA THR A 283 15.77 -5.15 -15.32
C THR A 283 15.79 -3.63 -15.22
N LEU A 284 16.44 -3.09 -14.19
CA LEU A 284 16.56 -1.65 -13.99
C LEU A 284 17.27 -0.99 -15.17
N HIS A 285 18.44 -1.49 -15.54
CA HIS A 285 19.28 -0.86 -16.58
C HIS A 285 18.74 -1.04 -18.00
N GLU A 286 18.21 -2.22 -18.34
CA GLU A 286 17.79 -2.52 -19.69
C GLU A 286 16.35 -2.11 -20.00
N ARG A 287 15.46 -2.11 -18.98
CA ARG A 287 14.01 -1.97 -19.19
C ARG A 287 13.38 -0.75 -18.55
N ILE A 288 13.98 -0.16 -17.52
CA ILE A 288 13.46 1.04 -16.85
C ILE A 288 14.32 2.24 -17.20
N LEU A 289 15.60 2.22 -16.87
CA LEU A 289 16.50 3.37 -17.01
C LEU A 289 16.87 3.69 -18.47
N SER A 290 16.55 2.80 -19.39
CA SER A 290 16.70 3.01 -20.84
C SER A 290 15.63 3.91 -21.45
N HIS A 291 14.56 4.22 -20.72
CA HIS A 291 13.53 5.18 -21.12
C HIS A 291 14.02 6.62 -20.96
N SER A 292 13.23 7.57 -21.50
CA SER A 292 13.51 9.01 -21.38
C SER A 292 13.61 9.43 -19.92
N ASP A 293 14.52 10.35 -19.62
CA ASP A 293 14.65 10.98 -18.30
C ASP A 293 13.39 11.72 -17.85
N GLU A 294 12.52 12.12 -18.78
CA GLU A 294 11.23 12.75 -18.53
C GLU A 294 10.10 11.74 -18.26
N THR A 295 10.34 10.43 -18.39
CA THR A 295 9.33 9.40 -18.09
C THR A 295 8.98 9.49 -16.60
N ILE A 296 7.68 9.58 -16.32
CA ILE A 296 7.16 9.61 -14.96
C ILE A 296 7.14 8.19 -14.41
N LEU A 297 7.82 7.97 -13.28
CA LEU A 297 7.81 6.69 -12.57
C LEU A 297 6.60 6.63 -11.63
N LEU A 298 5.84 5.55 -11.73
CA LEU A 298 4.67 5.24 -10.91
C LEU A 298 4.96 3.95 -10.12
N PRO A 299 5.61 4.03 -8.95
CA PRO A 299 5.99 2.87 -8.15
C PRO A 299 4.79 2.29 -7.42
N CYS A 300 4.86 1.02 -6.98
CA CYS A 300 3.81 0.40 -6.17
C CYS A 300 3.99 0.63 -4.67
N HIS A 301 5.12 1.20 -4.24
CA HIS A 301 5.37 1.55 -2.85
C HIS A 301 6.11 2.89 -2.67
N TYR A 302 5.95 3.46 -1.47
CA TYR A 302 6.69 4.60 -0.93
C TYR A 302 6.82 4.42 0.60
N PRO A 303 7.65 5.19 1.32
CA PRO A 303 7.84 5.00 2.78
C PRO A 303 6.58 5.10 3.64
N GLY A 304 5.44 5.48 3.05
CA GLY A 304 4.18 5.71 3.77
C GLY A 304 4.08 7.14 4.30
N GLY A 305 3.06 7.38 5.12
CA GLY A 305 2.75 8.71 5.63
C GLY A 305 1.89 9.55 4.68
N ARG A 306 1.36 10.64 5.22
CA ARG A 306 0.50 11.55 4.47
C ARG A 306 1.30 12.41 3.51
N ARG A 307 0.78 12.61 2.30
CA ARG A 307 1.34 13.49 1.28
C ARG A 307 0.24 14.33 0.62
N ASP A 308 0.57 15.57 0.26
CA ASP A 308 -0.37 16.47 -0.42
C ASP A 308 -0.48 16.20 -1.93
N GLY A 309 0.49 15.48 -2.54
CA GLY A 309 0.54 15.13 -3.96
C GLY A 309 0.82 13.65 -4.20
N PRO A 310 0.76 13.21 -5.46
CA PRO A 310 1.12 11.85 -5.85
C PRO A 310 2.62 11.58 -5.69
N VAL A 311 2.99 10.30 -5.61
CA VAL A 311 4.37 9.82 -5.78
C VAL A 311 4.56 9.51 -7.26
N ALA A 312 5.12 10.47 -7.99
CA ALA A 312 5.26 10.40 -9.44
C ALA A 312 6.50 11.18 -9.91
N PRO A 313 7.72 10.81 -9.43
CA PRO A 313 8.94 11.46 -9.87
C PRO A 313 9.24 11.12 -11.34
N THR A 314 10.01 11.98 -12.00
CA THR A 314 10.63 11.65 -13.29
C THR A 314 11.79 10.66 -13.10
N LEU A 315 12.16 9.91 -14.14
CA LEU A 315 13.34 9.05 -14.11
C LEU A 315 14.62 9.85 -13.84
N SER A 316 14.71 11.11 -14.29
CA SER A 316 15.82 12.01 -13.97
C SER A 316 15.95 12.25 -12.46
N GLU A 317 14.82 12.47 -11.78
CA GLU A 317 14.82 12.66 -10.32
C GLU A 317 15.21 11.38 -9.60
N VAL A 318 14.64 10.24 -9.99
CA VAL A 318 14.98 8.94 -9.39
C VAL A 318 16.45 8.57 -9.61
N LYS A 319 16.99 8.77 -10.83
CA LYS A 319 18.42 8.53 -11.12
C LYS A 319 19.33 9.32 -10.20
N ARG A 320 18.95 10.55 -9.85
CA ARG A 320 19.69 11.40 -8.91
C ARG A 320 19.55 10.92 -7.48
N ASP A 321 18.31 10.59 -7.05
CA ASP A 321 17.99 10.34 -5.65
C ASP A 321 18.38 8.90 -5.22
N VAL A 322 18.52 7.97 -6.19
CA VAL A 322 18.92 6.57 -6.01
C VAL A 322 20.29 6.28 -6.64
N ALA A 323 21.08 7.31 -6.96
CA ALA A 323 22.37 7.18 -7.63
C ALA A 323 23.33 6.20 -6.92
N ASP A 324 23.34 6.19 -5.59
CA ASP A 324 24.17 5.29 -4.77
C ASP A 324 23.98 3.81 -5.12
N PHE A 325 22.82 3.42 -5.62
CA PHE A 325 22.53 2.06 -6.09
C PHE A 325 22.67 1.93 -7.61
N LEU A 326 22.14 2.88 -8.36
CA LEU A 326 22.02 2.78 -9.81
C LEU A 326 23.34 2.93 -10.55
N GLU A 327 24.36 3.53 -9.92
CA GLU A 327 25.71 3.70 -10.49
C GLU A 327 26.67 2.54 -10.15
N LEU A 328 26.26 1.57 -9.33
CA LEU A 328 27.06 0.40 -8.99
C LEU A 328 27.18 -0.55 -10.20
N ASP A 329 28.24 -1.35 -10.23
CA ASP A 329 28.28 -2.51 -11.10
C ASP A 329 27.37 -3.64 -10.57
N CYS A 330 27.04 -4.60 -11.44
CA CYS A 330 26.08 -5.67 -11.15
C CYS A 330 26.41 -6.47 -9.88
N GLU A 331 27.68 -6.80 -9.65
CA GLU A 331 28.08 -7.62 -8.49
C GLU A 331 28.04 -6.81 -7.20
N THR A 332 28.47 -5.55 -7.26
CA THR A 332 28.41 -4.64 -6.12
C THR A 332 26.92 -4.33 -5.77
N PHE A 333 26.10 -4.05 -6.78
CA PHE A 333 24.65 -3.86 -6.59
C PHE A 333 24.02 -5.08 -5.91
N ALA A 334 24.29 -6.29 -6.42
CA ALA A 334 23.72 -7.51 -5.86
C ALA A 334 24.17 -7.75 -4.42
N SER A 335 25.43 -7.43 -4.09
CA SER A 335 25.95 -7.53 -2.73
C SER A 335 25.27 -6.53 -1.78
N GLU A 336 25.16 -5.27 -2.20
CA GLU A 336 24.54 -4.19 -1.41
C GLU A 336 23.03 -4.42 -1.20
N ALA A 337 22.31 -4.84 -2.26
CA ALA A 337 20.87 -5.10 -2.20
C ALA A 337 20.49 -6.22 -1.22
N VAL A 338 21.40 -7.14 -0.90
CA VAL A 338 21.17 -8.24 0.05
C VAL A 338 21.79 -8.01 1.43
N ALA A 339 22.74 -7.05 1.57
CA ALA A 339 23.54 -6.90 2.79
C ALA A 339 22.73 -6.38 3.98
N GLU A 340 21.84 -5.43 3.78
CA GLU A 340 21.12 -4.72 4.84
C GLU A 340 19.60 -4.75 4.65
N MET A 341 19.07 -5.87 4.14
CA MET A 341 17.62 -5.99 3.96
C MET A 341 16.87 -5.88 5.29
N PRO A 342 15.81 -5.06 5.35
CA PRO A 342 14.97 -5.01 6.54
C PRO A 342 14.29 -6.36 6.78
N PRO A 343 13.83 -6.67 8.01
CA PRO A 343 13.05 -7.87 8.27
C PRO A 343 11.92 -8.05 7.25
N ARG A 344 11.66 -9.29 6.84
CA ARG A 344 10.52 -9.59 5.96
C ARG A 344 9.22 -9.16 6.61
N PRO A 345 8.21 -8.71 5.83
CA PRO A 345 6.90 -8.36 6.36
C PRO A 345 6.34 -9.51 7.21
N ALA A 346 5.73 -9.18 8.35
CA ALA A 346 5.04 -10.19 9.13
C ALA A 346 3.97 -10.87 8.27
N ASN A 347 3.81 -12.18 8.39
CA ASN A 347 2.83 -12.96 7.64
C ASN A 347 3.04 -13.04 6.11
N TYR A 348 4.18 -12.63 5.55
CA TYR A 348 4.39 -12.55 4.11
C TYR A 348 4.07 -13.87 3.38
N LEU A 349 4.43 -15.04 3.94
CA LEU A 349 4.08 -16.34 3.35
C LEU A 349 2.58 -16.60 3.32
N ASN A 350 1.84 -16.17 4.35
CA ASN A 350 0.40 -16.31 4.39
C ASN A 350 -0.28 -15.37 3.38
N ILE A 351 0.26 -14.15 3.22
CA ILE A 351 -0.23 -13.19 2.23
C ILE A 351 -0.01 -13.73 0.82
N ILE A 352 1.20 -14.21 0.50
CA ILE A 352 1.49 -14.88 -0.78
C ILE A 352 0.51 -16.04 -1.03
N ALA A 353 0.30 -16.92 -0.04
CA ALA A 353 -0.60 -18.05 -0.19
C ALA A 353 -2.05 -17.62 -0.50
N VAL A 354 -2.56 -16.58 0.18
CA VAL A 354 -3.89 -16.01 -0.10
C VAL A 354 -3.97 -15.41 -1.49
N ASN A 355 -2.95 -14.64 -1.90
CA ASN A 355 -2.89 -14.03 -3.22
C ASN A 355 -2.74 -15.07 -4.34
N LEU A 356 -2.12 -16.21 -4.07
CA LEU A 356 -2.10 -17.37 -4.97
C LEU A 356 -3.44 -18.15 -5.00
N GLY A 357 -4.40 -17.79 -4.17
CA GLY A 357 -5.74 -18.37 -4.17
C GLY A 357 -6.04 -19.36 -3.03
N ALA A 358 -5.15 -19.52 -2.06
CA ALA A 358 -5.44 -20.35 -0.89
C ALA A 358 -6.65 -19.80 -0.11
N GLU A 359 -7.43 -20.71 0.48
CA GLU A 359 -8.54 -20.31 1.36
C GLU A 359 -8.01 -19.48 2.55
N SER A 360 -8.60 -18.31 2.73
CA SER A 360 -8.28 -17.43 3.85
C SER A 360 -9.27 -17.66 4.99
N GLY A 361 -8.75 -17.68 6.22
CA GLY A 361 -9.58 -17.72 7.42
C GLY A 361 -10.39 -16.42 7.61
N PRO A 362 -11.33 -16.40 8.56
CA PRO A 362 -12.23 -15.24 8.80
C PRO A 362 -11.50 -13.96 9.20
N ASP A 363 -10.25 -14.04 9.60
CA ASP A 363 -9.42 -12.90 10.04
C ASP A 363 -8.31 -12.53 9.04
N VAL A 364 -8.54 -12.75 7.77
CA VAL A 364 -7.56 -12.47 6.71
C VAL A 364 -7.03 -11.02 6.75
N GLY A 365 -7.89 -10.05 7.10
CA GLY A 365 -7.48 -8.65 7.24
C GLY A 365 -6.46 -8.38 8.35
N GLY A 366 -6.31 -9.29 9.31
CA GLY A 366 -5.28 -9.20 10.35
C GLY A 366 -3.86 -9.55 9.84
N LEU A 367 -3.74 -10.14 8.64
CA LEU A 367 -2.43 -10.43 8.04
C LEU A 367 -1.67 -9.17 7.64
N GLU A 368 -2.36 -8.08 7.39
CA GLU A 368 -1.79 -6.80 6.96
C GLU A 368 -1.50 -5.83 8.12
N VAL A 369 -1.55 -6.26 9.37
CA VAL A 369 -1.23 -5.42 10.52
C VAL A 369 0.29 -5.29 10.65
N GLY A 370 0.79 -4.05 10.68
CA GLY A 370 2.22 -3.73 10.80
C GLY A 370 2.75 -2.89 9.64
N ALA A 371 4.02 -2.46 9.77
CA ALA A 371 4.71 -1.70 8.74
C ALA A 371 4.96 -2.53 7.47
N ASN A 372 5.08 -1.85 6.35
CA ASN A 372 5.50 -2.45 5.08
C ASN A 372 7.02 -2.40 4.91
N SER A 373 7.61 -3.33 4.16
CA SER A 373 9.06 -3.46 3.97
C SER A 373 9.39 -4.07 2.59
N CYS A 374 8.91 -3.46 1.50
CA CYS A 374 9.20 -3.93 0.13
C CYS A 374 10.48 -3.32 -0.48
N ALA A 375 11.06 -2.29 0.13
CA ALA A 375 12.32 -1.70 -0.28
C ALA A 375 13.53 -2.48 0.27
N ALA A 376 14.68 -2.40 -0.43
CA ALA A 376 15.94 -2.97 0.01
C ALA A 376 16.55 -2.20 1.20
N ARG A 377 16.27 -0.90 1.32
CA ARG A 377 16.69 -0.02 2.43
C ARG A 377 15.52 0.80 2.92
#